data_9b617fbf161b4359142d04812aea8693
#
_entry.id   9b617fbf161b4359142d04812aea8693
#
_cell.length_a   1.000
_cell.length_b   1.000
_cell.length_c   1.000
_cell.angle_alpha   90.00
_cell.angle_beta   90.00
_cell.angle_gamma   90.00
#
_symmetry.space_group_name_H-M   'P 1'
#
loop_
_entity.id
_entity.type
_entity.pdbx_description
1 polymer ?
#
loop_
_entity_poly.entity_id
_entity_poly.type
_entity_poly.pdbx_seq_one_letter_code
_entity_poly.pdbx_strand_id
1 'polypeptide(L)'
;MVDERQMRIGEAARRAGVRVSLIRYYEDIGLLPEPDRVSGQRRYDATVLRRLAVIDVAQRAGLSLEEIRELVEHGNDPMGDHLRELAARRLPEIEALIERAQRVRTWLQTASGCGCERIDDCVLFDDPPLPSAGDARPLAITRAP
;
A
#
# COMPACT_ATOMS: atom_id res chain seq x y z
N MET A 1 -26.19 26.45 -17.36
CA MET A 1 -24.73 26.37 -17.68
C MET A 1 -24.24 25.07 -17.10
N VAL A 2 -23.84 24.13 -17.93
CA VAL A 2 -23.20 22.91 -17.47
C VAL A 2 -21.81 23.33 -17.03
N ASP A 3 -21.51 23.15 -15.74
CA ASP A 3 -20.17 23.44 -15.22
C ASP A 3 -19.17 22.52 -15.97
N GLU A 4 -18.30 23.11 -16.79
CA GLU A 4 -17.27 22.39 -17.57
C GLU A 4 -16.32 21.54 -16.72
N ARG A 5 -16.47 21.56 -15.40
CA ARG A 5 -15.69 20.83 -14.42
C ARG A 5 -16.28 19.46 -14.05
N GLN A 6 -17.54 19.18 -14.47
CA GLN A 6 -18.19 17.91 -14.15
C GLN A 6 -18.10 16.91 -15.30
N MET A 7 -17.48 15.76 -15.04
CA MET A 7 -17.29 14.69 -16.00
C MET A 7 -18.19 13.48 -15.72
N ARG A 8 -18.46 12.66 -16.74
CA ARG A 8 -19.10 11.37 -16.60
C ARG A 8 -18.13 10.32 -16.07
N ILE A 9 -18.65 9.23 -15.47
CA ILE A 9 -17.82 8.15 -14.91
C ILE A 9 -16.80 7.57 -15.90
N GLY A 10 -17.19 7.40 -17.16
CA GLY A 10 -16.28 6.88 -18.20
C GLY A 10 -15.12 7.85 -18.52
N GLU A 11 -15.35 9.14 -18.42
CA GLU A 11 -14.32 10.16 -18.59
C GLU A 11 -13.40 10.21 -17.37
N ALA A 12 -13.96 10.16 -16.17
CA ALA A 12 -13.21 10.10 -14.93
C ALA A 12 -12.29 8.86 -14.91
N ALA A 13 -12.81 7.70 -15.29
CA ALA A 13 -12.06 6.45 -15.38
C ALA A 13 -10.90 6.54 -16.38
N ARG A 14 -11.16 7.10 -17.57
CA ARG A 14 -10.13 7.28 -18.59
C ARG A 14 -9.03 8.24 -18.14
N ARG A 15 -9.39 9.38 -17.53
CA ARG A 15 -8.43 10.37 -17.03
C ARG A 15 -7.59 9.84 -15.87
N ALA A 16 -8.19 9.03 -14.99
CA ALA A 16 -7.49 8.42 -13.88
C ALA A 16 -6.72 7.14 -14.27
N GLY A 17 -6.90 6.64 -15.50
CA GLY A 17 -6.27 5.39 -15.93
C GLY A 17 -6.81 4.12 -15.23
N VAL A 18 -8.05 4.17 -14.76
CA VAL A 18 -8.69 3.07 -14.02
C VAL A 18 -9.96 2.57 -14.71
N ARG A 19 -10.46 1.41 -14.29
CA ARG A 19 -11.74 0.87 -14.79
C ARG A 19 -12.92 1.54 -14.08
N VAL A 20 -14.02 1.70 -14.79
CA VAL A 20 -15.30 2.21 -14.22
C VAL A 20 -15.76 1.38 -13.02
N SER A 21 -15.57 0.05 -13.07
CA SER A 21 -15.89 -0.85 -11.96
C SER A 21 -15.11 -0.54 -10.68
N LEU A 22 -13.86 -0.08 -10.81
CA LEU A 22 -13.04 0.30 -9.66
C LEU A 22 -13.56 1.57 -8.98
N ILE A 23 -13.99 2.57 -9.77
CA ILE A 23 -14.59 3.79 -9.22
C ILE A 23 -15.85 3.44 -8.43
N ARG A 24 -16.74 2.60 -8.99
CA ARG A 24 -17.96 2.16 -8.29
C ARG A 24 -17.64 1.40 -7.01
N TYR A 25 -16.66 0.50 -7.07
CA TYR A 25 -16.21 -0.23 -5.89
C TYR A 25 -15.71 0.72 -4.78
N TYR A 26 -14.93 1.73 -5.13
CA TYR A 26 -14.44 2.71 -4.16
C TYR A 26 -15.56 3.61 -3.60
N GLU A 27 -16.60 3.89 -4.38
CA GLU A 27 -17.83 4.54 -3.88
C GLU A 27 -18.55 3.62 -2.87
N ASP A 28 -18.74 2.36 -3.22
CA ASP A 28 -19.46 1.38 -2.40
C ASP A 28 -18.79 1.14 -1.05
N ILE A 29 -17.45 1.14 -1.00
CA ILE A 29 -16.69 0.96 0.25
C ILE A 29 -16.38 2.28 0.97
N GLY A 30 -16.84 3.43 0.46
CA GLY A 30 -16.67 4.74 1.09
C GLY A 30 -15.29 5.39 0.94
N LEU A 31 -14.45 4.91 0.02
CA LEU A 31 -13.16 5.55 -0.31
C LEU A 31 -13.33 6.79 -1.19
N LEU A 32 -14.37 6.84 -2.00
CA LEU A 32 -14.76 8.00 -2.77
C LEU A 32 -16.08 8.56 -2.24
N PRO A 33 -16.30 9.88 -2.30
CA PRO A 33 -17.59 10.46 -1.94
C PRO A 33 -18.66 10.03 -2.93
N GLU A 34 -19.90 10.05 -2.47
CA GLU A 34 -21.03 9.84 -3.37
C GLU A 34 -21.03 10.93 -4.45
N PRO A 35 -21.10 10.54 -5.74
CA PRO A 35 -21.08 11.51 -6.84
C PRO A 35 -22.37 12.34 -6.88
N ASP A 36 -22.25 13.59 -7.32
CA ASP A 36 -23.40 14.40 -7.64
C ASP A 36 -24.24 13.76 -8.74
N ARG A 37 -25.55 14.01 -8.73
CA ARG A 37 -26.46 13.54 -9.76
C ARG A 37 -27.10 14.71 -10.48
N VAL A 38 -26.85 14.79 -11.79
CA VAL A 38 -27.50 15.75 -12.68
C VAL A 38 -28.39 14.98 -13.65
N SER A 39 -29.70 15.23 -13.60
CA SER A 39 -30.68 14.48 -14.40
C SER A 39 -30.56 12.97 -14.27
N GLY A 40 -30.33 12.48 -13.05
CA GLY A 40 -30.17 11.04 -12.74
C GLY A 40 -28.80 10.42 -13.09
N GLN A 41 -27.92 11.17 -13.73
CA GLN A 41 -26.57 10.70 -14.11
C GLN A 41 -25.52 11.15 -13.10
N ARG A 42 -24.64 10.21 -12.71
CA ARG A 42 -23.48 10.50 -11.86
C ARG A 42 -22.55 11.50 -12.52
N ARG A 43 -22.13 12.50 -11.75
CA ARG A 43 -21.18 13.54 -12.15
C ARG A 43 -20.03 13.61 -11.16
N TYR A 44 -18.83 13.77 -11.70
CA TYR A 44 -17.57 13.79 -10.97
C TYR A 44 -16.83 15.07 -11.28
N ASP A 45 -16.22 15.67 -10.29
CA ASP A 45 -15.35 16.84 -10.44
C ASP A 45 -13.85 16.43 -10.44
N ALA A 46 -12.97 17.40 -10.49
CA ALA A 46 -11.53 17.17 -10.46
C ALA A 46 -11.04 16.57 -9.12
N THR A 47 -11.82 16.71 -8.04
CA THR A 47 -11.47 16.19 -6.72
C THR A 47 -11.43 14.66 -6.73
N VAL A 48 -12.33 14.03 -7.49
CA VAL A 48 -12.33 12.57 -7.61
C VAL A 48 -11.05 12.05 -8.26
N LEU A 49 -10.51 12.75 -9.26
CA LEU A 49 -9.25 12.38 -9.91
C LEU A 49 -8.09 12.46 -8.92
N ARG A 50 -8.08 13.52 -8.10
CA ARG A 50 -7.06 13.68 -7.06
C ARG A 50 -7.17 12.58 -6.01
N ARG A 51 -8.37 12.22 -5.56
CA ARG A 51 -8.58 11.13 -4.62
C ARG A 51 -8.17 9.78 -5.17
N LEU A 52 -8.49 9.48 -6.42
CA LEU A 52 -8.03 8.26 -7.09
C LEU A 52 -6.50 8.17 -7.14
N ALA A 53 -5.82 9.28 -7.44
CA ALA A 53 -4.36 9.34 -7.41
C ALA A 53 -3.78 9.12 -6.00
N VAL A 54 -4.40 9.67 -4.96
CA VAL A 54 -4.00 9.44 -3.56
C VAL A 54 -4.17 7.98 -3.18
N ILE A 55 -5.29 7.36 -3.54
CA ILE A 55 -5.56 5.94 -3.28
C ILE A 55 -4.51 5.06 -3.97
N ASP A 56 -4.20 5.33 -5.25
CA ASP A 56 -3.18 4.57 -6.00
C ASP A 56 -1.82 4.65 -5.32
N VAL A 57 -1.36 5.85 -4.97
CA VAL A 57 -0.05 6.03 -4.30
C VAL A 57 -0.03 5.33 -2.94
N ALA A 58 -1.11 5.45 -2.16
CA ALA A 58 -1.20 4.83 -0.84
C ALA A 58 -1.18 3.29 -0.92
N GLN A 59 -1.89 2.70 -1.89
CA GLN A 59 -1.86 1.26 -2.14
C GLN A 59 -0.46 0.79 -2.58
N ARG A 60 0.21 1.53 -3.43
CA ARG A 60 1.60 1.23 -3.84
C ARG A 60 2.59 1.35 -2.68
N ALA A 61 2.31 2.20 -1.71
CA ALA A 61 3.05 2.29 -0.45
C ALA A 61 2.70 1.16 0.53
N GLY A 62 1.77 0.26 0.19
CA GLY A 62 1.40 -0.88 1.00
C GLY A 62 0.39 -0.58 2.11
N LEU A 63 -0.33 0.55 2.03
CA LEU A 63 -1.39 0.86 2.97
C LEU A 63 -2.62 -0.02 2.71
N SER A 64 -3.27 -0.44 3.78
CA SER A 64 -4.57 -1.12 3.69
C SER A 64 -5.69 -0.16 3.27
N LEU A 65 -6.77 -0.69 2.73
CA LEU A 65 -7.95 0.12 2.37
C LEU A 65 -8.55 0.86 3.57
N GLU A 66 -8.42 0.29 4.77
CA GLU A 66 -8.88 0.91 6.02
C GLU A 66 -8.02 2.12 6.39
N GLU A 67 -6.69 1.99 6.34
CA GLU A 67 -5.76 3.11 6.53
C GLU A 67 -5.95 4.21 5.48
N ILE A 68 -6.24 3.83 4.24
CA ILE A 68 -6.53 4.79 3.16
C ILE A 68 -7.86 5.51 3.42
N ARG A 69 -8.87 4.80 3.93
CA ARG A 69 -10.16 5.40 4.29
C ARG A 69 -9.97 6.46 5.39
N GLU A 70 -9.25 6.14 6.45
CA GLU A 70 -8.92 7.11 7.51
C GLU A 70 -8.26 8.37 6.95
N LEU A 71 -7.30 8.23 6.03
CA LEU A 71 -6.64 9.36 5.37
C LEU A 71 -7.61 10.22 4.53
N VAL A 72 -8.58 9.60 3.87
CA VAL A 72 -9.50 10.28 2.95
C VAL A 72 -10.65 10.94 3.70
N GLU A 73 -11.18 10.33 4.77
CA GLU A 73 -12.27 10.86 5.59
C GLU A 73 -11.88 12.13 6.33
N HIS A 74 -10.63 12.22 6.79
CA HIS A 74 -10.11 13.39 7.51
C HIS A 74 -9.54 14.48 6.59
N GLY A 75 -9.87 14.46 5.30
CA GLY A 75 -9.36 15.40 4.31
C GLY A 75 -9.68 16.89 4.52
N ASN A 76 -10.47 17.23 5.54
CA ASN A 76 -10.74 18.61 5.99
C ASN A 76 -9.99 19.02 7.27
N ASP A 77 -9.41 18.05 7.98
CA ASP A 77 -8.49 18.29 9.09
C ASP A 77 -7.05 18.46 8.56
N PRO A 78 -6.12 19.00 9.37
CA PRO A 78 -4.73 19.07 8.94
C PRO A 78 -4.19 17.69 8.59
N MET A 79 -4.30 17.31 7.32
CA MET A 79 -3.91 16.00 6.76
C MET A 79 -2.48 15.60 7.15
N GLY A 80 -1.65 16.61 7.50
CA GLY A 80 -0.31 16.39 7.99
C GLY A 80 -0.24 15.62 9.30
N ASP A 81 -1.21 15.73 10.18
CA ASP A 81 -1.19 15.06 11.48
C ASP A 81 -1.51 13.57 11.33
N HIS A 82 -2.52 13.20 10.56
CA HIS A 82 -2.83 11.80 10.26
C HIS A 82 -1.72 11.09 9.50
N LEU A 83 -1.08 11.78 8.54
CA LEU A 83 0.09 11.22 7.85
C LEU A 83 1.28 11.03 8.79
N ARG A 84 1.50 11.94 9.74
CA ARG A 84 2.57 11.79 10.74
C ARG A 84 2.30 10.64 11.69
N GLU A 85 1.05 10.47 12.14
CA GLU A 85 0.66 9.34 12.98
C GLU A 85 0.80 8.00 12.26
N LEU A 86 0.37 7.93 11.00
CA LEU A 86 0.55 6.75 10.16
C LEU A 86 2.04 6.43 9.98
N ALA A 87 2.85 7.45 9.67
CA ALA A 87 4.30 7.29 9.52
C ALA A 87 4.95 6.83 10.83
N ALA A 88 4.56 7.40 11.97
CA ALA A 88 5.08 7.01 13.29
C ALA A 88 4.78 5.54 13.62
N ARG A 89 3.64 5.00 13.19
CA ARG A 89 3.30 3.58 13.36
C ARG A 89 4.06 2.68 12.38
N ARG A 90 4.18 3.10 11.11
CA ARG A 90 4.69 2.25 10.04
C ARG A 90 6.21 2.22 9.92
N LEU A 91 6.87 3.35 10.20
CA LEU A 91 8.34 3.41 10.07
C LEU A 91 9.06 2.37 10.93
N PRO A 92 8.75 2.16 12.22
CA PRO A 92 9.42 1.13 13.02
C PRO A 92 9.21 -0.29 12.49
N GLU A 93 8.03 -0.59 11.95
CA GLU A 93 7.73 -1.89 11.35
C GLU A 93 8.56 -2.14 10.08
N ILE A 94 8.69 -1.11 9.25
CA ILE A 94 9.49 -1.17 8.01
C ILE A 94 10.98 -1.27 8.34
N GLU A 95 11.46 -0.51 9.32
CA GLU A 95 12.86 -0.56 9.76
C GLU A 95 13.22 -1.96 10.29
N ALA A 96 12.36 -2.56 11.11
CA ALA A 96 12.53 -3.93 11.59
C ALA A 96 12.54 -4.96 10.43
N LEU A 97 11.70 -4.76 9.41
CA LEU A 97 11.67 -5.61 8.22
C LEU A 97 12.96 -5.48 7.40
N ILE A 98 13.46 -4.26 7.21
CA ILE A 98 14.72 -3.98 6.51
C ILE A 98 15.88 -4.65 7.24
N GLU A 99 15.98 -4.49 8.56
CA GLU A 99 17.04 -5.07 9.37
C GLU A 99 17.02 -6.60 9.26
N ARG A 100 15.82 -7.20 9.37
CA ARG A 100 15.65 -8.64 9.20
C ARG A 100 16.06 -9.11 7.81
N ALA A 101 15.64 -8.42 6.77
CA ALA A 101 16.00 -8.76 5.39
C ALA A 101 17.52 -8.65 5.17
N GLN A 102 18.18 -7.67 5.75
CA GLN A 102 19.62 -7.51 5.70
C GLN A 102 20.35 -8.68 6.39
N ARG A 103 19.90 -9.14 7.56
CA ARG A 103 20.46 -10.29 8.26
C ARG A 103 20.35 -11.57 7.42
N VAL A 104 19.16 -11.83 6.86
CA VAL A 104 18.93 -12.99 5.97
C VAL A 104 19.84 -12.91 4.73
N ARG A 105 19.94 -11.74 4.12
CA ARG A 105 20.83 -11.52 2.97
C ARG A 105 22.29 -11.84 3.31
N THR A 106 22.79 -11.33 4.42
CA THR A 106 24.18 -11.57 4.87
C THR A 106 24.42 -13.05 5.10
N TRP A 107 23.49 -13.73 5.78
CA TRP A 107 23.59 -15.17 5.99
C TRP A 107 23.61 -15.96 4.68
N LEU A 108 22.74 -15.64 3.72
CA LEU A 108 22.72 -16.27 2.39
C LEU A 108 23.98 -16.00 1.59
N GLN A 109 24.56 -14.79 1.70
CA GLN A 109 25.84 -14.48 1.06
C GLN A 109 26.98 -15.34 1.63
N THR A 110 27.02 -15.54 2.94
CA THR A 110 27.97 -16.45 3.57
C THR A 110 27.72 -17.88 3.12
N ALA A 111 26.46 -18.31 3.07
CA ALA A 111 26.07 -19.65 2.60
C ALA A 111 26.48 -19.92 1.15
N SER A 112 26.44 -18.90 0.28
CA SER A 112 26.85 -19.05 -1.13
C SER A 112 28.33 -19.37 -1.32
N GLY A 113 29.18 -19.04 -0.35
CA GLY A 113 30.60 -19.36 -0.32
C GLY A 113 30.96 -20.59 0.53
N CYS A 114 29.97 -21.30 1.07
CA CYS A 114 30.18 -22.46 1.93
C CYS A 114 30.75 -23.65 1.14
N GLY A 115 31.86 -24.22 1.63
CA GLY A 115 32.47 -25.42 1.07
C GLY A 115 32.18 -26.69 1.86
N CYS A 116 31.15 -26.69 2.72
CA CYS A 116 30.82 -27.87 3.53
C CYS A 116 30.28 -29.01 2.66
N GLU A 117 30.81 -30.23 2.87
CA GLU A 117 30.36 -31.42 2.13
C GLU A 117 29.01 -31.94 2.61
N ARG A 118 28.65 -31.70 3.87
CA ARG A 118 27.42 -32.15 4.53
C ARG A 118 26.77 -31.02 5.27
N ILE A 119 25.44 -30.98 5.23
CA ILE A 119 24.64 -29.95 5.91
C ILE A 119 24.73 -30.09 7.44
N ASP A 120 24.84 -31.32 7.91
CA ASP A 120 24.89 -31.62 9.35
C ASP A 120 26.18 -31.12 10.03
N ASP A 121 27.24 -30.90 9.26
CA ASP A 121 28.55 -30.43 9.76
C ASP A 121 28.78 -28.95 9.42
N CYS A 122 27.74 -28.24 8.96
CA CYS A 122 27.86 -26.87 8.48
C CYS A 122 27.66 -25.86 9.61
N VAL A 123 28.70 -25.16 9.98
CA VAL A 123 28.73 -24.14 11.04
C VAL A 123 27.75 -22.97 10.82
N LEU A 124 27.25 -22.82 9.61
CA LEU A 124 26.24 -21.79 9.28
C LEU A 124 24.91 -21.98 10.02
N PHE A 125 24.67 -23.18 10.54
CA PHE A 125 23.43 -23.52 11.24
C PHE A 125 23.61 -23.57 12.76
N ASP A 126 24.82 -23.43 13.29
CA ASP A 126 25.08 -23.54 14.73
C ASP A 126 24.57 -22.32 15.50
N ASP A 127 24.83 -21.11 15.00
CA ASP A 127 24.35 -19.84 15.59
C ASP A 127 24.12 -18.79 14.50
N PRO A 128 23.09 -18.95 13.67
CA PRO A 128 22.84 -18.02 12.61
C PRO A 128 22.36 -16.65 13.15
N PRO A 129 22.80 -15.53 12.59
CA PRO A 129 22.35 -14.18 12.96
C PRO A 129 20.92 -13.92 12.45
N LEU A 130 20.05 -14.88 12.57
CA LEU A 130 18.66 -14.85 12.13
C LEU A 130 17.73 -14.63 13.34
N PRO A 131 16.56 -14.04 13.13
CA PRO A 131 15.56 -13.90 14.18
C PRO A 131 15.11 -15.28 14.65
N SER A 132 14.73 -15.37 15.92
CA SER A 132 14.21 -16.60 16.52
C SER A 132 13.00 -17.16 15.76
N ALA A 133 12.81 -18.47 15.76
CA ALA A 133 11.72 -19.13 15.03
C ALA A 133 10.32 -18.59 15.41
N GLY A 134 10.15 -18.08 16.63
CA GLY A 134 8.91 -17.45 17.08
C GLY A 134 8.64 -16.08 16.43
N ASP A 135 9.68 -15.39 15.99
CA ASP A 135 9.60 -14.07 15.34
C ASP A 135 9.63 -14.18 13.81
N ALA A 136 9.81 -15.40 13.30
CA ALA A 136 9.92 -15.68 11.87
C ALA A 136 8.55 -15.63 11.18
N ARG A 137 7.99 -14.44 11.05
CA ARG A 137 6.99 -14.19 10.00
C ARG A 137 7.66 -14.43 8.65
N PRO A 138 7.08 -15.23 7.74
CA PRO A 138 7.61 -15.37 6.41
C PRO A 138 7.79 -13.97 5.80
N LEU A 139 8.92 -13.75 5.11
CA LEU A 139 9.07 -12.59 4.24
C LEU A 139 8.00 -12.76 3.15
N ALA A 140 6.81 -12.27 3.40
CA ALA A 140 5.76 -12.24 2.41
C ALA A 140 6.17 -11.21 1.36
N ILE A 141 6.93 -11.67 0.37
CA ILE A 141 7.00 -10.99 -0.90
C ILE A 141 5.63 -11.24 -1.52
N THR A 142 4.70 -10.35 -1.24
CA THR A 142 3.42 -10.36 -1.91
C THR A 142 3.73 -10.07 -3.38
N ARG A 143 3.71 -11.13 -4.19
CA ARG A 143 3.67 -10.97 -5.63
C ARG A 143 2.38 -10.19 -5.89
N ALA A 144 2.51 -8.95 -6.34
CA ALA A 144 1.38 -8.22 -6.87
C ALA A 144 0.76 -9.03 -8.02
N PRO A 145 -0.58 -9.10 -8.10
CA PRO A 145 -1.27 -9.78 -9.18
C PRO A 145 -1.01 -9.14 -10.53
#